data_3c47ed685cebe27654d7180e924fdcec
#
_entry.id   3c47ed685cebe27654d7180e924fdcec
#
_cell.length_a   1.000
_cell.length_b   1.000
_cell.length_c   1.000
_cell.angle_alpha   90.00
_cell.angle_beta   90.00
_cell.angle_gamma   90.00
#
_symmetry.space_group_name_H-M   'P 1'
#
loop_
_entity.id
_entity.type
_entity.pdbx_description
1 polymer ?
#
loop_
_entity_poly.entity_id
_entity_poly.type
_entity_poly.pdbx_seq_one_letter_code
_entity_poly.pdbx_strand_id
1 'polypeptide(L)'
;MDEARYKELFAQMAARVRKEAGRDVPIVVGEIGRFMEAESARMNPIIASCAVETPICACISSEGLLNRDKFHFDRASAEELGRRFYAAWKELAKRPIKE
;
A
#
# COMPACT_ATOMS: atom_id res chain seq x y z
N MET A 1 -5.90 -7.78 -15.40
CA MET A 1 -6.60 -6.52 -15.05
C MET A 1 -5.75 -5.36 -15.53
N ASP A 2 -6.31 -4.43 -16.26
CA ASP A 2 -5.56 -3.27 -16.72
C ASP A 2 -5.41 -2.20 -15.63
N GLU A 3 -4.55 -1.22 -15.90
CA GLU A 3 -4.26 -0.15 -14.94
C GLU A 3 -5.50 0.67 -14.60
N ALA A 4 -6.30 1.05 -15.59
CA ALA A 4 -7.49 1.86 -15.37
C ALA A 4 -8.49 1.16 -14.46
N ARG A 5 -8.70 -0.13 -14.67
CA ARG A 5 -9.61 -0.92 -13.85
C ARG A 5 -9.08 -1.08 -12.42
N TYR A 6 -7.77 -1.28 -12.27
CA TYR A 6 -7.15 -1.36 -10.95
C TYR A 6 -7.33 -0.06 -10.17
N LYS A 7 -7.08 1.07 -10.82
CA LYS A 7 -7.25 2.39 -10.20
C LYS A 7 -8.69 2.66 -9.78
N GLU A 8 -9.65 2.27 -10.61
CA GLU A 8 -11.07 2.39 -10.31
C GLU A 8 -11.45 1.59 -9.06
N LEU A 9 -11.00 0.34 -8.99
CA LEU A 9 -11.27 -0.54 -7.85
C LEU A 9 -10.58 -0.04 -6.58
N PHE A 10 -9.37 0.49 -6.71
CA PHE A 10 -8.65 1.08 -5.58
C PHE A 10 -9.42 2.28 -5.01
N ALA A 11 -9.88 3.17 -5.87
CA ALA A 11 -10.66 4.34 -5.45
C ALA A 11 -11.95 3.93 -4.74
N GLN A 12 -12.64 2.91 -5.26
CA GLN A 12 -13.85 2.37 -4.63
C GLN A 12 -13.54 1.78 -3.25
N MET A 13 -12.45 1.05 -3.13
CA MET A 13 -12.02 0.45 -1.87
C MET A 13 -11.72 1.54 -0.83
N ALA A 14 -10.95 2.55 -1.20
CA ALA A 14 -10.59 3.65 -0.31
C ALA A 14 -11.85 4.41 0.17
N ALA A 15 -12.76 4.70 -0.74
CA ALA A 15 -14.02 5.37 -0.41
C ALA A 15 -14.85 4.54 0.56
N ARG A 16 -14.93 3.25 0.33
CA ARG A 16 -15.69 2.34 1.19
C ARG A 16 -15.09 2.23 2.60
N VAL A 17 -13.77 2.08 2.70
CA VAL A 17 -13.07 2.02 3.99
C VAL A 17 -13.37 3.27 4.81
N ARG A 18 -13.29 4.44 4.19
CA ARG A 18 -13.54 5.73 4.87
C ARG A 18 -15.01 5.92 5.25
N LYS A 19 -15.90 5.45 4.39
CA LYS A 19 -17.34 5.47 4.71
C LYS A 19 -17.65 4.60 5.94
N GLU A 20 -17.12 3.38 5.96
CA GLU A 20 -17.32 2.47 7.08
C GLU A 20 -16.69 3.00 8.37
N ALA A 21 -15.54 3.67 8.28
CA ALA A 21 -14.88 4.27 9.43
C ALA A 21 -15.55 5.56 9.91
N GLY A 22 -16.36 6.19 9.05
CA GLY A 22 -17.03 7.46 9.35
C GLY A 22 -16.11 8.67 9.30
N ARG A 23 -14.90 8.53 8.76
CA ARG A 23 -13.94 9.64 8.62
C ARG A 23 -12.82 9.26 7.65
N ASP A 24 -11.99 10.23 7.29
CA ASP A 24 -10.87 10.05 6.37
C ASP A 24 -9.66 9.44 7.10
N VAL A 25 -9.78 8.17 7.45
CA VAL A 25 -8.68 7.44 8.09
C VAL A 25 -7.47 7.32 7.15
N PRO A 26 -6.25 7.32 7.69
CA PRO A 26 -5.07 7.04 6.88
C PRO A 26 -5.13 5.65 6.26
N ILE A 27 -4.68 5.55 5.01
CA ILE A 27 -4.60 4.26 4.30
C ILE A 27 -3.14 4.06 3.89
N VAL A 28 -2.59 2.91 4.27
CA VAL A 28 -1.24 2.53 3.85
C VAL A 28 -1.33 1.26 3.03
N VAL A 29 -0.73 1.28 1.85
CA VAL A 29 -0.65 0.11 0.98
C VAL A 29 0.81 -0.25 0.77
N GLY A 30 1.06 -1.50 0.43
CA GLY A 30 2.42 -2.00 0.25
C GLY A 30 2.66 -2.50 -1.17
N GLU A 31 3.90 -2.40 -1.59
CA GLU A 31 4.35 -3.00 -2.84
C GLU A 31 4.26 -4.52 -2.77
N ILE A 32 4.10 -5.14 -3.94
CA ILE A 32 4.33 -6.57 -4.12
C ILE A 32 5.83 -6.83 -3.94
N GLY A 33 6.19 -7.94 -3.29
CA GLY A 33 7.58 -8.31 -3.08
C GLY A 33 8.36 -8.35 -4.40
N ARG A 34 9.53 -7.72 -4.41
CA ARG A 34 10.34 -7.56 -5.63
C ARG A 34 10.98 -8.87 -6.09
N PHE A 35 10.95 -9.93 -5.27
CA PHE A 35 11.30 -11.28 -5.68
C PHE A 35 10.30 -11.86 -6.70
N MET A 36 9.10 -11.31 -6.78
CA MET A 36 8.15 -11.58 -7.86
C MET A 36 8.40 -10.57 -8.97
N GLU A 37 9.48 -10.77 -9.72
CA GLU A 37 10.04 -9.76 -10.62
C GLU A 37 9.05 -9.19 -11.63
N ALA A 38 8.37 -10.04 -12.39
CA ALA A 38 7.44 -9.59 -13.43
C ALA A 38 6.23 -8.86 -12.84
N GLU A 39 5.64 -9.44 -11.80
CA GLU A 39 4.44 -8.88 -11.16
C GLU A 39 4.76 -7.56 -10.47
N SER A 40 5.88 -7.49 -9.74
CA SER A 40 6.25 -6.27 -9.03
C SER A 40 6.61 -5.14 -10.00
N ALA A 41 7.32 -5.45 -11.08
CA ALA A 41 7.66 -4.47 -12.10
C ALA A 41 6.42 -3.87 -12.76
N ARG A 42 5.38 -4.68 -12.96
CA ARG A 42 4.13 -4.24 -13.56
C ARG A 42 3.24 -3.52 -12.57
N MET A 43 3.07 -4.07 -11.37
CA MET A 43 2.06 -3.60 -10.41
C MET A 43 2.55 -2.50 -9.47
N ASN A 44 3.81 -2.53 -9.04
CA ASN A 44 4.26 -1.56 -8.04
C ASN A 44 4.15 -0.10 -8.49
N PRO A 45 4.46 0.26 -9.74
CA PRO A 45 4.21 1.63 -10.19
C PRO A 45 2.72 2.01 -10.17
N ILE A 46 1.84 1.07 -10.46
CA ILE A 46 0.38 1.30 -10.45
C ILE A 46 -0.09 1.52 -9.01
N ILE A 47 0.37 0.67 -8.08
CA ILE A 47 0.02 0.79 -6.65
C ILE A 47 0.51 2.13 -6.10
N ALA A 48 1.74 2.52 -6.41
CA ALA A 48 2.29 3.81 -5.99
C ALA A 48 1.49 4.99 -6.54
N SER A 49 1.08 4.90 -7.80
CA SER A 49 0.24 5.92 -8.44
C SER A 49 -1.11 6.06 -7.75
N CYS A 50 -1.74 4.94 -7.38
CA CYS A 50 -3.00 4.95 -6.62
C CYS A 50 -2.84 5.68 -5.29
N ALA A 51 -1.73 5.45 -4.59
CA ALA A 51 -1.45 6.10 -3.31
C ALA A 51 -1.27 7.61 -3.49
N VAL A 52 -0.57 8.04 -4.55
CA VAL A 52 -0.39 9.46 -4.85
C VAL A 52 -1.72 10.15 -5.16
N GLU A 53 -2.60 9.47 -5.87
CA GLU A 53 -3.90 10.01 -6.28
C GLU A 53 -4.96 9.98 -5.18
N THR A 54 -4.69 9.30 -4.07
CA THR A 54 -5.64 9.15 -2.95
C THR A 54 -5.19 10.04 -1.79
N PRO A 55 -6.07 10.92 -1.26
CA PRO A 55 -5.71 11.74 -0.10
C PRO A 55 -5.40 10.88 1.14
N ILE A 56 -4.43 11.32 1.93
CA ILE A 56 -4.02 10.67 3.19
C ILE A 56 -3.77 9.18 2.97
N CYS A 57 -2.94 8.89 1.98
CA CYS A 57 -2.59 7.54 1.58
C CYS A 57 -1.09 7.48 1.29
N ALA A 58 -0.47 6.36 1.63
CA ALA A 58 0.95 6.14 1.35
C ALA A 58 1.17 4.72 0.83
N CYS A 59 2.17 4.56 -0.01
CA CYS A 59 2.63 3.25 -0.46
C CYS A 59 4.01 3.00 0.14
N ILE A 60 4.21 1.86 0.79
CA ILE A 60 5.51 1.51 1.35
C ILE A 60 6.27 0.60 0.39
N SER A 61 7.59 0.75 0.39
CA SER A 61 8.49 -0.01 -0.46
C SER A 61 8.72 -1.40 0.09
N SER A 62 8.88 -2.38 -0.80
CA SER A 62 9.32 -3.74 -0.48
C SER A 62 10.81 -3.94 -0.80
N GLU A 63 11.54 -2.87 -1.11
CA GLU A 63 12.94 -2.95 -1.48
C GLU A 63 13.78 -3.65 -0.40
N GLY A 64 14.62 -4.60 -0.84
CA GLY A 64 15.52 -5.32 0.05
C GLY A 64 14.89 -6.45 0.83
N LEU A 65 13.57 -6.65 0.73
CA LEU A 65 12.89 -7.72 1.45
C LEU A 65 12.99 -9.04 0.69
N LEU A 66 13.14 -10.13 1.45
CA LEU A 66 13.42 -11.46 0.93
C LEU A 66 12.21 -12.38 1.05
N ASN A 67 12.23 -13.44 0.25
CA ASN A 67 11.12 -14.40 0.20
C ASN A 67 11.44 -15.68 0.98
N ARG A 68 10.40 -16.26 1.55
CA ARG A 68 10.44 -17.61 2.14
C ARG A 68 10.17 -18.65 1.07
N ASP A 69 9.26 -18.36 0.17
CA ASP A 69 8.88 -19.19 -0.97
C ASP A 69 8.61 -18.29 -2.17
N LYS A 70 8.03 -18.83 -3.23
CA LYS A 70 7.79 -18.10 -4.47
C LYS A 70 6.91 -16.85 -4.31
N PHE A 71 6.02 -16.83 -3.32
CA PHE A 71 4.98 -15.81 -3.21
C PHE A 71 4.99 -15.03 -1.89
N HIS A 72 5.70 -15.51 -0.87
CA HIS A 72 5.60 -14.95 0.48
C HIS A 72 6.93 -14.40 0.97
N PHE A 73 6.87 -13.32 1.73
CA PHE A 73 8.04 -12.79 2.43
C PHE A 73 8.53 -13.79 3.47
N ASP A 74 9.84 -13.79 3.73
CA ASP A 74 10.36 -14.52 4.88
C ASP A 74 9.98 -13.78 6.17
N ARG A 75 10.21 -14.43 7.33
CA ARG A 75 9.78 -13.90 8.61
C ARG A 75 10.40 -12.54 8.92
N ALA A 76 11.71 -12.42 8.76
CA ALA A 76 12.40 -11.16 9.04
C ALA A 76 11.93 -10.03 8.14
N SER A 77 11.68 -10.34 6.85
CA SER A 77 11.16 -9.37 5.90
C SER A 77 9.72 -8.97 6.20
N ALA A 78 8.89 -9.91 6.64
CA ALA A 78 7.51 -9.60 7.04
C ALA A 78 7.50 -8.68 8.26
N GLU A 79 8.39 -8.89 9.22
CA GLU A 79 8.53 -8.02 10.39
C GLU A 79 8.99 -6.62 9.99
N GLU A 80 9.96 -6.52 9.08
CA GLU A 80 10.42 -5.23 8.56
C GLU A 80 9.31 -4.53 7.77
N LEU A 81 8.54 -5.27 6.99
CA LEU A 81 7.39 -4.73 6.27
C LEU A 81 6.39 -4.10 7.24
N GLY A 82 6.11 -4.78 8.35
CA GLY A 82 5.26 -4.26 9.42
C GLY A 82 5.78 -2.94 9.99
N ARG A 83 7.09 -2.84 10.23
CA ARG A 83 7.71 -1.59 10.69
C ARG A 83 7.55 -0.46 9.67
N ARG A 84 7.69 -0.75 8.38
CA ARG A 84 7.49 0.23 7.30
C ARG A 84 6.04 0.71 7.21
N PHE A 85 5.08 -0.21 7.36
CA PHE A 85 3.65 0.14 7.43
C PHE A 85 3.37 1.06 8.61
N TYR A 86 3.88 0.72 9.78
CA TYR A 86 3.66 1.52 10.97
C TYR A 86 4.26 2.93 10.85
N ALA A 87 5.49 3.03 10.34
CA ALA A 87 6.16 4.32 10.15
C ALA A 87 5.36 5.21 9.19
N ALA A 88 4.89 4.66 8.08
CA ALA A 88 4.09 5.39 7.11
C ALA A 88 2.75 5.83 7.71
N TRP A 89 2.07 4.93 8.42
CA TRP A 89 0.82 5.26 9.09
C TRP A 89 1.00 6.38 10.11
N LYS A 90 2.05 6.31 10.90
CA LYS A 90 2.37 7.32 11.91
C LYS A 90 2.56 8.70 11.31
N GLU A 91 3.24 8.79 10.17
CA GLU A 91 3.42 10.06 9.47
C GLU A 91 2.09 10.61 8.95
N LEU A 92 1.25 9.75 8.36
CA LEU A 92 -0.08 10.16 7.89
C LEU A 92 -0.98 10.60 9.03
N ALA A 93 -0.91 9.92 10.16
CA ALA A 93 -1.75 10.20 11.33
C ALA A 93 -1.44 11.55 12.00
N LYS A 94 -0.26 12.13 11.73
CA LYS A 94 0.09 13.47 12.21
C LYS A 94 -0.67 14.58 11.50
N ARG A 95 -1.26 14.30 10.33
CA ARG A 95 -1.98 15.31 9.56
C ARG A 95 -3.36 15.55 10.18
N PRO A 96 -3.82 16.83 10.24
CA PRO A 96 -5.17 17.10 10.71
C PRO A 96 -6.19 16.39 9.82
N ILE A 97 -7.10 15.64 10.44
CA ILE A 97 -8.21 15.03 9.71
C ILE A 97 -9.28 16.10 9.58
N LYS A 98 -9.64 16.42 8.34
CA LYS A 98 -10.78 17.31 8.08
C LYS A 98 -12.06 16.52 8.32
N GLU A 99 -12.80 16.94 9.30
CA GLU A 99 -14.12 16.38 9.58
C GLU A 99 -15.19 17.09 8.78
#